data_96ddd9e04c260c5959f5c0136378ddb4
#
_entry.id   96ddd9e04c260c5959f5c0136378ddb4
#
_cell.length_a   1.000
_cell.length_b   1.000
_cell.length_c   1.000
_cell.angle_alpha   90.00
_cell.angle_beta   90.00
_cell.angle_gamma   90.00
#
_symmetry.space_group_name_H-M   'P 1'
#
loop_
_entity.id
_entity.type
_entity.pdbx_description
1 polymer ?
#
loop_
_entity_poly.entity_id
_entity_poly.type
_entity_poly.pdbx_seq_one_letter_code
_entity_poly.pdbx_strand_id
1 'polypeptide(L)'
;SASHTWLNRRYHKNNSMIPTQGQGLMLSFQYANSSIYGDFDYSLITADAFINYKFHKNFPIVMFGRVKSIMMLGDNPPPQDMPAITNDTPFYIAGNNILGTNEVVHLRGWNDWRLGDRLIFGSLEARLGNNKFILAQFIDFGNSWYTGQESDDWLFTGGYEVRVNIGFIVLAYGSAQDFNRWREGKNPYNYLRMTLVNPF
;
A
#
# COMPACT_ATOMS: atom_id res chain seq x y z
N SER A 1 -8.78 3.05 -20.15
CA SER A 1 -8.87 3.19 -18.68
C SER A 1 -9.56 4.49 -18.30
N ALA A 2 -10.30 4.48 -17.21
CA ALA A 2 -10.89 5.66 -16.58
C ALA A 2 -10.59 5.64 -15.09
N SER A 3 -10.25 6.79 -14.53
CA SER A 3 -10.02 6.90 -13.09
C SER A 3 -10.65 8.17 -12.55
N HIS A 4 -11.17 8.09 -11.33
CA HIS A 4 -11.68 9.23 -10.59
C HIS A 4 -10.98 9.27 -9.24
N THR A 5 -10.42 10.44 -8.90
CA THR A 5 -9.71 10.64 -7.63
C THR A 5 -10.31 11.82 -6.89
N TRP A 6 -10.74 11.58 -5.65
CA TRP A 6 -11.16 12.62 -4.74
C TRP A 6 -10.18 12.70 -3.57
N LEU A 7 -9.62 13.88 -3.32
CA LEU A 7 -8.61 14.14 -2.30
C LEU A 7 -8.97 15.36 -1.46
N ASN A 8 -8.99 15.20 -0.16
CA ASN A 8 -9.07 16.30 0.81
C ASN A 8 -7.97 16.10 1.86
N ARG A 9 -6.88 16.84 1.71
CA ARG A 9 -5.71 16.74 2.61
C ARG A 9 -5.41 18.10 3.23
N ARG A 10 -5.12 18.11 4.52
CA ARG A 10 -4.62 19.28 5.24
C ARG A 10 -3.24 18.96 5.81
N TYR A 11 -2.32 19.87 5.57
CA TYR A 11 -0.95 19.81 6.09
C TYR A 11 -0.78 20.84 7.20
N HIS A 12 0.02 20.52 8.21
CA HIS A 12 0.44 21.52 9.17
C HIS A 12 1.38 22.51 8.48
N LYS A 13 1.35 23.83 8.83
CA LYS A 13 2.17 24.86 8.18
C LYS A 13 3.67 24.53 8.12
N ASN A 14 4.18 23.74 9.06
CA ASN A 14 5.58 23.33 9.14
C ASN A 14 5.79 21.85 8.76
N ASN A 15 4.81 21.19 8.18
CA ASN A 15 4.89 19.78 7.83
C ASN A 15 4.15 19.52 6.51
N SER A 16 4.82 19.81 5.41
CA SER A 16 4.29 19.59 4.06
C SER A 16 4.27 18.12 3.62
N MET A 17 4.91 17.22 4.36
CA MET A 17 5.09 15.83 3.95
C MET A 17 4.14 14.85 4.59
N ILE A 18 3.65 15.16 5.80
CA ILE A 18 2.67 14.30 6.47
C ILE A 18 1.35 15.05 6.51
N PRO A 19 0.35 14.59 5.76
CA PRO A 19 -1.01 15.10 5.97
C PRO A 19 -1.38 14.83 7.42
N THR A 20 -1.74 15.88 8.14
CA THR A 20 -2.18 15.74 9.55
C THR A 20 -3.66 15.43 9.65
N GLN A 21 -4.41 15.80 8.64
CA GLN A 21 -5.83 15.50 8.49
C GLN A 21 -6.14 15.32 7.01
N GLY A 22 -7.16 14.54 6.73
CA GLY A 22 -7.69 14.39 5.39
C GLY A 22 -8.04 12.96 5.06
N GLN A 23 -8.71 12.83 3.97
CA GLN A 23 -9.17 11.56 3.45
C GLN A 23 -9.13 11.60 1.94
N GLY A 24 -9.10 10.44 1.32
CA GLY A 24 -9.14 10.33 -0.13
C GLY A 24 -9.75 9.01 -0.54
N LEU A 25 -10.32 9.03 -1.73
CA LEU A 25 -10.86 7.88 -2.42
C LEU A 25 -10.41 7.95 -3.87
N MET A 26 -9.84 6.88 -4.36
CA MET A 26 -9.53 6.67 -5.77
C MET A 26 -10.32 5.45 -6.25
N LEU A 27 -11.03 5.63 -7.35
CA LEU A 27 -11.69 4.57 -8.09
C LEU A 27 -11.09 4.52 -9.48
N SER A 28 -10.70 3.34 -9.92
CA SER A 28 -10.14 3.11 -11.25
C SER A 28 -10.84 1.93 -11.90
N PHE A 29 -11.13 2.08 -13.18
CA PHE A 29 -11.64 1.04 -14.05
C PHE A 29 -10.77 0.94 -15.29
N GLN A 30 -10.30 -0.24 -15.59
CA GLN A 30 -9.55 -0.56 -16.79
C GLN A 30 -10.27 -1.69 -17.51
N TYR A 31 -10.29 -1.61 -18.83
CA TYR A 31 -10.91 -2.62 -19.69
C TYR A 31 -9.97 -2.92 -20.86
N ALA A 32 -9.66 -4.17 -21.03
CA ALA A 32 -8.94 -4.71 -22.17
C ALA A 32 -9.86 -5.62 -22.96
N ASN A 33 -9.82 -5.52 -24.30
CA ASN A 33 -10.62 -6.34 -25.18
C ASN A 33 -9.80 -6.75 -26.40
N SER A 34 -9.74 -8.05 -26.64
CA SER A 34 -8.98 -8.66 -27.74
C SER A 34 -9.47 -8.23 -29.11
N SER A 35 -10.74 -7.85 -29.24
CA SER A 35 -11.30 -7.36 -30.49
C SER A 35 -10.85 -5.94 -30.87
N ILE A 36 -10.32 -5.16 -29.92
CA ILE A 36 -9.87 -3.78 -30.17
C ILE A 36 -8.36 -3.75 -30.36
N TYR A 37 -7.61 -4.28 -29.41
CA TYR A 37 -6.15 -4.35 -29.48
C TYR A 37 -5.61 -5.18 -28.31
N GLY A 38 -5.10 -6.36 -28.56
CA GLY A 38 -4.49 -7.20 -27.54
C GLY A 38 -4.95 -8.65 -27.58
N ASP A 39 -4.36 -9.48 -26.74
CA ASP A 39 -4.61 -10.92 -26.70
C ASP A 39 -5.53 -11.33 -25.54
N PHE A 40 -6.00 -10.37 -24.74
CA PHE A 40 -6.70 -10.65 -23.49
C PHE A 40 -8.00 -9.86 -23.33
N ASP A 41 -8.99 -10.51 -22.73
CA ASP A 41 -10.29 -9.95 -22.38
C ASP A 41 -10.44 -9.91 -20.86
N TYR A 42 -10.28 -8.71 -20.26
CA TYR A 42 -10.47 -8.54 -18.82
C TYR A 42 -10.89 -7.13 -18.44
N SER A 43 -11.45 -7.01 -17.25
CA SER A 43 -11.72 -5.73 -16.58
C SER A 43 -11.02 -5.70 -15.24
N LEU A 44 -10.41 -4.58 -14.91
CA LEU A 44 -9.78 -4.35 -13.61
C LEU A 44 -10.48 -3.20 -12.90
N ILE A 45 -10.95 -3.47 -11.70
CA ILE A 45 -11.60 -2.50 -10.82
C ILE A 45 -10.71 -2.31 -9.60
N THR A 46 -10.28 -1.08 -9.34
CA THR A 46 -9.50 -0.73 -8.16
C THR A 46 -10.22 0.32 -7.34
N ALA A 47 -10.32 0.08 -6.04
CA ALA A 47 -10.75 1.06 -5.04
C ALA A 47 -9.66 1.22 -3.99
N ASP A 48 -9.23 2.46 -3.73
CA ASP A 48 -8.20 2.79 -2.75
C ASP A 48 -8.67 3.98 -1.90
N ALA A 49 -8.85 3.76 -0.61
CA ALA A 49 -9.32 4.76 0.32
C ALA A 49 -8.33 4.95 1.47
N PHE A 50 -8.13 6.19 1.89
CA PHE A 50 -7.30 6.47 3.05
C PHE A 50 -7.87 7.60 3.91
N ILE A 51 -7.45 7.60 5.17
CA ILE A 51 -7.76 8.64 6.15
C ILE A 51 -6.51 8.98 6.96
N ASN A 52 -6.31 10.28 7.24
CA ASN A 52 -5.35 10.78 8.21
C ASN A 52 -6.13 11.54 9.30
N TYR A 53 -5.85 11.22 10.53
CA TYR A 53 -6.51 11.82 11.67
C TYR A 53 -5.49 12.22 12.74
N LYS A 54 -5.45 13.50 13.09
CA LYS A 54 -4.65 14.00 14.19
C LYS A 54 -5.48 14.01 15.47
N PHE A 55 -5.07 13.20 16.43
CA PHE A 55 -5.85 12.99 17.67
C PHE A 55 -6.00 14.26 18.53
N HIS A 56 -4.95 15.06 18.61
CA HIS A 56 -4.95 16.28 19.43
C HIS A 56 -4.07 17.36 18.84
N LYS A 57 -4.46 18.65 18.97
CA LYS A 57 -3.73 19.77 18.37
C LYS A 57 -2.27 19.87 18.82
N ASN A 58 -2.01 19.58 20.09
CA ASN A 58 -0.70 19.70 20.72
C ASN A 58 0.12 18.40 20.71
N PHE A 59 -0.47 17.29 20.30
CA PHE A 59 0.20 16.01 20.29
C PHE A 59 0.65 15.64 18.87
N PRO A 60 1.93 15.37 18.63
CA PRO A 60 2.47 15.18 17.28
C PRO A 60 2.14 13.79 16.68
N ILE A 61 1.09 13.12 17.14
CA ILE A 61 0.65 11.82 16.61
C ILE A 61 -0.44 12.01 15.56
N VAL A 62 -0.23 11.39 14.42
CA VAL A 62 -1.20 11.24 13.34
C VAL A 62 -1.51 9.77 13.14
N MET A 63 -2.78 9.42 13.22
CA MET A 63 -3.26 8.11 12.83
C MET A 63 -3.53 8.10 11.33
N PHE A 64 -3.08 7.05 10.66
CA PHE A 64 -3.32 6.82 9.25
C PHE A 64 -3.98 5.48 9.06
N GLY A 65 -5.01 5.43 8.23
CA GLY A 65 -5.65 4.21 7.78
C GLY A 65 -5.75 4.19 6.26
N ARG A 66 -5.55 3.03 5.64
CA ARG A 66 -5.74 2.80 4.21
C ARG A 66 -6.36 1.44 3.99
N VAL A 67 -7.26 1.38 3.01
CA VAL A 67 -7.79 0.13 2.48
C VAL A 67 -7.75 0.21 0.96
N LYS A 68 -7.21 -0.83 0.34
CA LYS A 68 -7.19 -1.00 -1.11
C LYS A 68 -7.84 -2.33 -1.47
N SER A 69 -8.71 -2.31 -2.46
CA SER A 69 -9.32 -3.50 -3.04
C SER A 69 -9.11 -3.49 -4.54
N ILE A 70 -8.75 -4.63 -5.09
CA ILE A 70 -8.60 -4.85 -6.52
C ILE A 70 -9.40 -6.08 -6.90
N MET A 71 -10.12 -5.97 -8.00
CA MET A 71 -10.92 -7.05 -8.57
C MET A 71 -10.66 -7.12 -10.07
N MET A 72 -10.20 -8.27 -10.52
CA MET A 72 -10.03 -8.59 -11.93
C MET A 72 -11.16 -9.52 -12.36
N LEU A 73 -11.79 -9.21 -13.48
CA LEU A 73 -12.91 -9.95 -14.07
C LEU A 73 -12.55 -10.29 -15.51
N GLY A 74 -12.70 -11.52 -15.90
CA GLY A 74 -12.43 -12.02 -17.26
C GLY A 74 -12.02 -13.48 -17.24
N ASP A 75 -12.11 -14.13 -18.39
CA ASP A 75 -11.91 -15.58 -18.48
C ASP A 75 -10.44 -15.98 -18.59
N ASN A 76 -9.56 -15.07 -19.02
CA ASN A 76 -8.15 -15.36 -19.23
C ASN A 76 -7.28 -14.09 -19.04
N PRO A 77 -7.21 -13.55 -17.83
CA PRO A 77 -6.39 -12.37 -17.59
C PRO A 77 -4.89 -12.73 -17.66
N PRO A 78 -4.04 -11.82 -18.16
CA PRO A 78 -2.61 -12.04 -18.24
C PRO A 78 -2.01 -12.12 -16.82
N PRO A 79 -1.17 -13.11 -16.52
CA PRO A 79 -0.58 -13.28 -15.18
C PRO A 79 0.18 -12.05 -14.67
N GLN A 80 0.81 -11.27 -15.58
CA GLN A 80 1.56 -10.05 -15.22
C GLN A 80 0.67 -8.91 -14.71
N ASP A 81 -0.62 -8.92 -15.04
CA ASP A 81 -1.58 -7.90 -14.62
C ASP A 81 -2.42 -8.35 -13.43
N MET A 82 -2.22 -9.58 -12.95
CA MET A 82 -2.96 -10.09 -11.80
C MET A 82 -2.59 -9.35 -10.51
N PRO A 83 -3.61 -9.04 -9.68
CA PRO A 83 -3.38 -8.52 -8.35
C PRO A 83 -2.47 -9.41 -7.51
N ALA A 84 -1.47 -8.80 -6.89
CA ALA A 84 -0.51 -9.51 -6.07
C ALA A 84 -0.23 -8.81 -4.74
N ILE A 85 -0.14 -9.61 -3.68
CA ILE A 85 0.58 -9.23 -2.47
C ILE A 85 1.98 -9.80 -2.59
N THR A 86 2.97 -8.94 -2.42
CA THR A 86 4.37 -9.33 -2.51
C THR A 86 5.15 -8.94 -1.26
N ASN A 87 6.35 -9.48 -1.17
CA ASN A 87 7.26 -9.14 -0.10
C ASN A 87 7.79 -7.70 -0.22
N ASP A 88 8.12 -7.14 0.92
CA ASP A 88 9.06 -6.03 0.98
C ASP A 88 10.47 -6.57 0.70
N THR A 89 10.97 -6.36 -0.50
CA THR A 89 12.39 -6.59 -0.77
C THR A 89 13.23 -5.70 0.17
N PRO A 90 14.44 -6.09 0.55
CA PRO A 90 15.30 -5.28 1.42
C PRO A 90 15.49 -3.84 0.94
N PHE A 91 15.33 -3.63 -0.36
CA PHE A 91 15.30 -2.30 -0.98
C PHE A 91 14.25 -2.25 -2.07
N TYR A 92 13.32 -1.28 -1.99
CA TYR A 92 12.39 -1.01 -3.08
C TYR A 92 12.07 0.49 -3.18
N ILE A 93 11.69 0.91 -4.38
CA ILE A 93 11.24 2.28 -4.65
C ILE A 93 9.72 2.28 -4.64
N ALA A 94 9.14 2.96 -3.64
CA ALA A 94 7.72 3.18 -3.58
C ALA A 94 7.39 4.55 -4.21
N GLY A 95 6.48 4.56 -5.14
CA GLY A 95 6.04 5.79 -5.80
C GLY A 95 4.99 5.48 -6.86
N ASN A 96 4.46 6.51 -7.50
CA ASN A 96 3.54 6.32 -8.61
C ASN A 96 4.27 5.57 -9.73
N ASN A 97 3.97 4.33 -9.87
CA ASN A 97 4.18 3.40 -10.99
C ASN A 97 5.10 3.84 -12.14
N ILE A 98 6.38 4.10 -11.83
CA ILE A 98 7.37 4.31 -12.89
C ILE A 98 7.72 2.99 -13.60
N LEU A 99 7.46 1.85 -12.98
CA LEU A 99 7.90 0.53 -13.47
C LEU A 99 6.84 -0.56 -13.39
N GLY A 100 5.56 -0.24 -13.36
CA GLY A 100 4.62 -1.33 -13.44
C GLY A 100 3.32 -1.15 -12.65
N THR A 101 2.58 -2.07 -12.75
CA THR A 101 1.23 -2.38 -12.44
C THR A 101 0.73 -1.81 -11.10
N ASN A 102 -0.39 -1.12 -11.14
CA ASN A 102 -1.14 -0.67 -9.97
C ASN A 102 -1.63 -1.83 -9.09
N GLU A 103 -1.39 -3.05 -9.52
CA GLU A 103 -1.99 -4.28 -9.02
C GLU A 103 -1.15 -4.94 -7.93
N VAL A 104 0.10 -4.52 -7.77
CA VAL A 104 0.98 -5.07 -6.75
C VAL A 104 0.91 -4.24 -5.47
N VAL A 105 0.72 -4.93 -4.34
CA VAL A 105 0.74 -4.35 -3.00
C VAL A 105 1.86 -4.98 -2.19
N HIS A 106 2.68 -4.13 -1.57
CA HIS A 106 3.73 -4.57 -0.66
C HIS A 106 3.20 -4.67 0.76
N LEU A 107 3.21 -5.89 1.31
CA LEU A 107 2.90 -6.16 2.71
C LEU A 107 4.19 -6.18 3.51
N ARG A 108 4.42 -5.15 4.32
CA ARG A 108 5.65 -4.98 5.11
C ARG A 108 5.85 -6.14 6.08
N GLY A 109 7.03 -6.77 6.04
CA GLY A 109 7.34 -7.94 6.89
C GLY A 109 6.85 -9.29 6.37
N TRP A 110 6.18 -9.31 5.24
CA TRP A 110 5.87 -10.51 4.47
C TRP A 110 6.99 -10.76 3.43
N ASN A 111 7.38 -12.00 3.19
CA ASN A 111 8.50 -12.32 2.29
C ASN A 111 8.18 -13.36 1.22
N ASP A 112 6.95 -13.40 0.79
CA ASP A 112 6.48 -14.33 -0.23
C ASP A 112 5.60 -13.63 -1.25
N TRP A 113 5.11 -14.36 -2.24
CA TRP A 113 4.19 -13.89 -3.25
C TRP A 113 2.84 -14.58 -3.11
N ARG A 114 1.77 -13.80 -3.26
CA ARG A 114 0.42 -14.33 -3.36
C ARG A 114 -0.32 -13.61 -4.47
N LEU A 115 -0.70 -14.38 -5.47
CA LEU A 115 -1.44 -13.94 -6.65
C LEU A 115 -2.90 -14.33 -6.56
N GLY A 116 -3.77 -13.56 -7.21
CA GLY A 116 -5.18 -13.86 -7.35
C GLY A 116 -5.88 -12.89 -8.29
N ASP A 117 -7.15 -13.14 -8.60
CA ASP A 117 -8.02 -12.19 -9.31
C ASP A 117 -8.74 -11.23 -8.36
N ARG A 118 -8.58 -11.44 -7.06
CA ARG A 118 -9.11 -10.62 -5.96
C ARG A 118 -7.98 -10.25 -5.02
N LEU A 119 -7.96 -9.00 -4.57
CA LEU A 119 -7.03 -8.54 -3.56
C LEU A 119 -7.71 -7.56 -2.61
N ILE A 120 -7.46 -7.74 -1.33
CA ILE A 120 -7.77 -6.74 -0.29
C ILE A 120 -6.51 -6.50 0.52
N PHE A 121 -6.19 -5.24 0.73
CA PHE A 121 -5.08 -4.79 1.57
C PHE A 121 -5.54 -3.68 2.50
N GLY A 122 -5.06 -3.71 3.72
CA GLY A 122 -5.26 -2.64 4.68
C GLY A 122 -4.01 -2.32 5.47
N SER A 123 -3.88 -1.06 5.88
CA SER A 123 -2.79 -0.57 6.70
C SER A 123 -3.30 0.41 7.74
N LEU A 124 -2.85 0.24 8.98
CA LEU A 124 -3.06 1.17 10.08
C LEU A 124 -1.71 1.63 10.59
N GLU A 125 -1.49 2.94 10.71
CA GLU A 125 -0.24 3.49 11.22
C GLU A 125 -0.49 4.55 12.28
N ALA A 126 0.34 4.53 13.32
CA ALA A 126 0.52 5.62 14.27
C ALA A 126 1.85 6.32 13.91
N ARG A 127 1.77 7.58 13.49
CA ARG A 127 2.92 8.38 13.03
C ARG A 127 3.25 9.47 14.03
N LEU A 128 4.47 9.47 14.54
CA LEU A 128 5.00 10.48 15.45
C LEU A 128 6.16 11.19 14.78
N GLY A 129 6.16 12.52 14.79
CA GLY A 129 7.30 13.28 14.27
C GLY A 129 6.94 14.60 13.60
N ASN A 130 7.84 15.02 12.73
CA ASN A 130 7.77 16.30 12.01
C ASN A 130 8.05 16.07 10.51
N ASN A 131 8.22 17.19 9.76
CA ASN A 131 8.47 17.14 8.31
C ASN A 131 9.83 16.55 7.90
N LYS A 132 10.78 16.41 8.81
CA LYS A 132 12.10 15.82 8.50
C LYS A 132 12.23 14.39 8.99
N PHE A 133 11.59 14.07 10.09
CA PHE A 133 11.74 12.79 10.77
C PHE A 133 10.40 12.29 11.27
N ILE A 134 10.10 11.03 10.98
CA ILE A 134 8.88 10.33 11.40
C ILE A 134 9.25 8.97 11.96
N LEU A 135 8.73 8.66 13.13
CA LEU A 135 8.62 7.31 13.63
C LEU A 135 7.19 6.83 13.37
N ALA A 136 7.03 5.72 12.66
CA ALA A 136 5.75 5.10 12.40
C ALA A 136 5.73 3.69 12.99
N GLN A 137 4.69 3.38 13.74
CA GLN A 137 4.32 2.02 14.10
C GLN A 137 3.12 1.62 13.23
N PHE A 138 3.10 0.38 12.75
CA PHE A 138 2.07 -0.05 11.83
C PHE A 138 1.62 -1.48 12.04
N ILE A 139 0.42 -1.75 11.54
CA ILE A 139 -0.13 -3.08 11.30
C ILE A 139 -0.66 -3.07 9.87
N ASP A 140 -0.20 -4.03 9.07
CA ASP A 140 -0.72 -4.28 7.73
C ASP A 140 -1.45 -5.61 7.70
N PHE A 141 -2.47 -5.70 6.87
CA PHE A 141 -3.18 -6.94 6.61
C PHE A 141 -3.59 -7.03 5.15
N GLY A 142 -3.72 -8.23 4.65
CA GLY A 142 -4.18 -8.42 3.29
C GLY A 142 -4.32 -9.87 2.90
N ASN A 143 -4.98 -10.06 1.77
CA ASN A 143 -5.05 -11.33 1.08
C ASN A 143 -5.22 -11.11 -0.42
N SER A 144 -4.71 -12.06 -1.21
CA SER A 144 -4.98 -12.18 -2.65
C SER A 144 -5.36 -13.62 -2.94
N TRP A 145 -6.47 -13.82 -3.66
CA TRP A 145 -7.02 -15.15 -3.92
C TRP A 145 -7.73 -15.20 -5.28
N TYR A 146 -7.93 -16.41 -5.79
CA TYR A 146 -8.72 -16.64 -7.01
C TYR A 146 -10.20 -16.81 -6.68
N THR A 147 -11.06 -16.31 -7.56
CA THR A 147 -12.50 -16.54 -7.47
C THR A 147 -12.81 -18.04 -7.40
N GLY A 148 -13.62 -18.43 -6.43
CA GLY A 148 -13.95 -19.84 -6.16
C GLY A 148 -12.99 -20.57 -5.21
N GLN A 149 -11.92 -19.94 -4.76
CA GLN A 149 -11.09 -20.43 -3.67
C GLN A 149 -11.52 -19.79 -2.34
N GLU A 150 -11.34 -20.54 -1.25
CA GLU A 150 -11.54 -20.00 0.08
C GLU A 150 -10.46 -18.96 0.39
N SER A 151 -10.87 -17.82 0.95
CA SER A 151 -9.99 -16.69 1.27
C SER A 151 -9.51 -16.70 2.74
N ASP A 152 -9.35 -17.88 3.33
CA ASP A 152 -9.19 -18.01 4.78
C ASP A 152 -7.81 -17.62 5.32
N ASP A 153 -6.82 -17.58 4.45
CA ASP A 153 -5.44 -17.28 4.81
C ASP A 153 -5.13 -15.78 4.81
N TRP A 154 -5.70 -15.03 5.73
CA TRP A 154 -5.36 -13.63 5.90
C TRP A 154 -3.95 -13.46 6.44
N LEU A 155 -3.20 -12.58 5.82
CA LEU A 155 -1.86 -12.18 6.23
C LEU A 155 -1.96 -10.98 7.15
N PHE A 156 -1.26 -11.04 8.28
CA PHE A 156 -1.15 -9.95 9.24
C PHE A 156 0.30 -9.73 9.58
N THR A 157 0.76 -8.50 9.44
CA THR A 157 2.12 -8.11 9.77
C THR A 157 2.12 -6.89 10.65
N GLY A 158 3.19 -6.68 11.38
CA GLY A 158 3.34 -5.50 12.22
C GLY A 158 4.80 -5.13 12.39
N GLY A 159 5.05 -3.86 12.63
CA GLY A 159 6.40 -3.36 12.77
C GLY A 159 6.49 -1.85 12.99
N TYR A 160 7.69 -1.34 12.78
CA TYR A 160 7.97 0.08 12.88
C TYR A 160 8.87 0.55 11.72
N GLU A 161 8.74 1.81 11.38
CA GLU A 161 9.57 2.50 10.40
C GLU A 161 10.08 3.81 10.97
N VAL A 162 11.34 4.08 10.68
CA VAL A 162 11.91 5.43 10.79
C VAL A 162 11.98 6.02 9.40
N ARG A 163 11.35 7.17 9.19
CA ARG A 163 11.32 7.86 7.89
C ARG A 163 12.07 9.17 7.99
N VAL A 164 12.95 9.41 7.03
CA VAL A 164 13.71 10.64 6.89
C VAL A 164 13.38 11.29 5.57
N ASN A 165 12.99 12.56 5.63
CA ASN A 165 12.70 13.36 4.45
C ASN A 165 13.95 14.12 3.99
N ILE A 166 14.35 13.88 2.75
CA ILE A 166 15.45 14.55 2.07
C ILE A 166 14.91 15.28 0.83
N GLY A 167 14.06 16.29 1.06
CA GLY A 167 13.46 17.06 -0.02
C GLY A 167 12.38 16.30 -0.79
N PHE A 168 12.68 15.85 -1.99
CA PHE A 168 11.76 15.09 -2.85
C PHE A 168 11.82 13.57 -2.62
N ILE A 169 12.66 13.11 -1.71
CA ILE A 169 12.82 11.69 -1.37
C ILE A 169 12.50 11.50 0.11
N VAL A 170 11.73 10.46 0.41
CA VAL A 170 11.61 9.89 1.76
C VAL A 170 12.33 8.56 1.80
N LEU A 171 13.32 8.46 2.66
CA LEU A 171 13.96 7.20 3.01
C LEU A 171 13.28 6.65 4.27
N ALA A 172 12.89 5.39 4.25
CA ALA A 172 12.33 4.69 5.38
C ALA A 172 13.16 3.43 5.65
N TYR A 173 13.65 3.31 6.86
CA TYR A 173 14.20 2.06 7.38
C TYR A 173 13.19 1.45 8.33
N GLY A 174 12.84 0.20 8.13
CA GLY A 174 11.83 -0.49 8.91
C GLY A 174 12.26 -1.89 9.34
N SER A 175 11.56 -2.34 10.37
CA SER A 175 11.62 -3.72 10.85
C SER A 175 10.18 -4.20 11.05
N ALA A 176 9.84 -5.30 10.42
CA ALA A 176 8.49 -5.84 10.41
C ALA A 176 8.48 -7.35 10.43
N GLN A 177 7.41 -7.91 10.91
CA GLN A 177 7.25 -9.34 11.06
C GLN A 177 5.80 -9.76 10.80
N ASP A 178 5.63 -10.87 10.11
CA ASP A 178 4.40 -11.62 10.05
C ASP A 178 4.09 -12.24 11.42
N PHE A 179 2.84 -12.16 11.85
CA PHE A 179 2.42 -12.64 13.18
C PHE A 179 2.58 -14.15 13.35
N ASN A 180 2.50 -14.95 12.29
CA ASN A 180 2.76 -16.39 12.37
C ASN A 180 4.25 -16.65 12.66
N ARG A 181 5.15 -15.96 11.94
CA ARG A 181 6.59 -16.03 12.18
C ARG A 181 6.98 -15.54 13.57
N TRP A 182 6.28 -14.53 14.08
CA TRP A 182 6.50 -14.06 15.44
C TRP A 182 6.19 -15.16 16.48
N ARG A 183 5.09 -15.89 16.29
CA ARG A 183 4.75 -17.05 17.16
C ARG A 183 5.80 -18.16 17.10
N GLU A 184 6.48 -18.32 15.97
CA GLU A 184 7.55 -19.30 15.79
C GLU A 184 8.91 -18.82 16.30
N GLY A 185 9.01 -17.62 16.89
CA GLY A 185 10.25 -17.03 17.41
C GLY A 185 11.27 -16.65 16.33
N LYS A 186 10.84 -16.50 15.07
CA LYS A 186 11.71 -16.08 13.96
C LYS A 186 12.00 -14.60 14.02
N ASN A 187 13.18 -14.20 13.54
CA ASN A 187 13.59 -12.80 13.50
C ASN A 187 12.73 -11.96 12.54
N PRO A 188 12.49 -10.69 12.86
CA PRO A 188 11.81 -9.76 11.94
C PRO A 188 12.65 -9.48 10.69
N TYR A 189 11.99 -9.07 9.63
CA TYR A 189 12.63 -8.57 8.43
C TYR A 189 12.96 -7.08 8.58
N ASN A 190 14.20 -6.74 8.22
CA ASN A 190 14.62 -5.36 8.09
C ASN A 190 14.60 -4.98 6.61
N TYR A 191 14.10 -3.78 6.31
CA TYR A 191 14.01 -3.31 4.94
C TYR A 191 14.33 -1.81 4.85
N LEU A 192 14.76 -1.38 3.67
CA LEU A 192 14.94 0.01 3.31
C LEU A 192 14.01 0.35 2.15
N ARG A 193 13.21 1.39 2.31
CA ARG A 193 12.29 1.87 1.30
C ARG A 193 12.64 3.30 0.90
N MET A 194 12.63 3.57 -0.39
CA MET A 194 12.70 4.91 -0.94
C MET A 194 11.37 5.27 -1.57
N THR A 195 10.82 6.40 -1.21
CA THR A 195 9.60 6.95 -1.79
C THR A 195 9.90 8.29 -2.44
N LEU A 196 9.57 8.42 -3.72
CA LEU A 196 9.61 9.71 -4.38
C LEU A 196 8.33 10.47 -4.02
N VAL A 197 8.50 11.66 -3.48
CA VAL A 197 7.39 12.55 -3.16
C VAL A 197 7.19 13.47 -4.34
N ASN A 198 6.01 13.40 -4.92
CA ASN A 198 5.64 14.38 -5.93
C ASN A 198 5.44 15.73 -5.24
N PRO A 199 6.22 16.76 -5.57
CA PRO A 199 6.08 18.08 -4.97
C PRO A 199 4.84 18.86 -5.46
N PHE A 200 4.05 18.30 -6.40
CA PHE A 200 2.87 18.92 -6.99
C PHE A 200 1.58 18.20 -6.65
#